data_447ee35ef656cc8e709a0ddb6e27d6d2
#
_entry.id   447ee35ef656cc8e709a0ddb6e27d6d2
#
_cell.length_a   1.000
_cell.length_b   1.000
_cell.length_c   1.000
_cell.angle_alpha   90.00
_cell.angle_beta   90.00
_cell.angle_gamma   90.00
#
_symmetry.space_group_name_H-M   'P 1'
#
loop_
_entity.id
_entity.type
_entity.pdbx_description
1 polymer ?
#
loop_
_entity_poly.entity_id
_entity_poly.type
_entity_poly.pdbx_seq_one_letter_code
_entity_poly.pdbx_strand_id
1 'polypeptide(L)'
;MPNTKLLAKGNPIQVDPVQSELAQLDLAPYRTIRLSVGNWEGSPGPVVIAISQVDQPNTPNANLIASVDSFTLAPDESASKVYEVPGEVVVFLANPQQPPLSGIQVFFTIYGRAD
;
A
#
# COMPACT_ATOMS: atom_id res chain seq x y z
N MET A 1 -20.79 -17.38 1.44
CA MET A 1 -19.36 -17.27 1.79
C MET A 1 -18.78 -16.03 1.17
N PRO A 2 -18.08 -15.22 1.90
CA PRO A 2 -17.37 -14.12 1.29
C PRO A 2 -16.21 -14.63 0.44
N ASN A 3 -16.07 -14.10 -0.76
CA ASN A 3 -14.97 -14.40 -1.66
C ASN A 3 -13.78 -13.48 -1.37
N THR A 4 -13.45 -13.34 -0.10
CA THR A 4 -12.41 -12.44 0.39
C THR A 4 -11.13 -13.23 0.68
N LYS A 5 -10.01 -12.73 0.19
CA LYS A 5 -8.71 -13.37 0.38
C LYS A 5 -7.68 -12.34 0.84
N LEU A 6 -6.89 -12.71 1.82
CA LEU A 6 -5.73 -11.90 2.22
C LEU A 6 -4.66 -11.99 1.13
N LEU A 7 -4.28 -10.86 0.55
CA LEU A 7 -3.31 -10.79 -0.53
C LEU A 7 -1.92 -10.41 -0.05
N ALA A 8 -1.84 -9.54 0.96
CA ALA A 8 -0.57 -9.12 1.51
C ALA A 8 -0.78 -8.55 2.91
N LYS A 9 0.26 -8.63 3.74
CA LYS A 9 0.26 -7.96 5.04
C LYS A 9 1.67 -7.66 5.50
N GLY A 10 1.80 -6.61 6.31
CA GLY A 10 3.02 -6.27 7.04
C GLY A 10 2.68 -5.92 8.48
N ASN A 11 3.43 -6.49 9.44
CA ASN A 11 3.04 -6.42 10.84
C ASN A 11 4.25 -6.37 11.78
N PRO A 12 4.85 -5.24 12.03
CA PRO A 12 4.95 -4.08 11.14
C PRO A 12 6.08 -4.24 10.13
N ILE A 13 6.14 -3.34 9.18
CA ILE A 13 7.33 -3.21 8.33
C ILE A 13 7.97 -1.84 8.55
N GLN A 14 9.28 -1.80 8.41
CA GLN A 14 10.02 -0.55 8.50
C GLN A 14 10.05 0.13 7.13
N VAL A 15 9.69 1.41 7.11
CA VAL A 15 9.67 2.20 5.88
C VAL A 15 11.08 2.75 5.62
N ASP A 16 11.59 2.48 4.43
CA ASP A 16 12.88 3.00 3.99
C ASP A 16 12.82 4.54 3.93
N PRO A 17 13.87 5.26 4.39
CA PRO A 17 13.85 6.73 4.35
C PRO A 17 13.66 7.35 2.97
N VAL A 18 13.93 6.62 1.90
CA VAL A 18 13.73 7.11 0.54
C VAL A 18 12.41 6.64 -0.02
N GLN A 19 12.21 5.33 -0.07
CA GLN A 19 10.96 4.75 -0.59
C GLN A 19 10.87 3.29 -0.18
N SER A 20 9.67 2.85 0.21
CA SER A 20 9.39 1.44 0.50
C SER A 20 8.20 0.95 -0.31
N GLU A 21 8.38 -0.20 -0.93
CA GLU A 21 7.27 -0.91 -1.57
C GLU A 21 6.63 -1.83 -0.52
N LEU A 22 5.33 -1.62 -0.26
CA LEU A 22 4.58 -2.49 0.64
C LEU A 22 4.23 -3.81 -0.06
N ALA A 23 3.72 -3.73 -1.27
CA ALA A 23 3.36 -4.91 -2.06
C ALA A 23 3.16 -4.52 -3.51
N GLN A 24 3.45 -5.45 -4.42
CA GLN A 24 3.08 -5.36 -5.82
C GLN A 24 2.24 -6.58 -6.15
N LEU A 25 1.01 -6.37 -6.59
CA LEU A 25 0.03 -7.43 -6.75
C LEU A 25 -0.59 -7.42 -8.14
N ASP A 26 -0.77 -8.62 -8.69
CA ASP A 26 -1.63 -8.83 -9.86
C ASP A 26 -3.05 -9.04 -9.33
N LEU A 27 -3.92 -8.09 -9.60
CA LEU A 27 -5.28 -8.08 -9.07
C LEU A 27 -6.33 -8.59 -10.05
N ALA A 28 -5.91 -9.15 -11.19
CA ALA A 28 -6.81 -9.54 -12.27
C ALA A 28 -8.04 -10.36 -11.83
N PRO A 29 -7.95 -11.31 -10.88
CA PRO A 29 -9.14 -12.09 -10.48
C PRO A 29 -10.07 -11.35 -9.51
N TYR A 30 -9.72 -10.17 -9.04
CA TYR A 30 -10.50 -9.46 -8.02
C TYR A 30 -11.21 -8.26 -8.60
N ARG A 31 -12.37 -7.92 -8.03
CA ARG A 31 -13.15 -6.74 -8.43
C ARG A 31 -12.90 -5.56 -7.52
N THR A 32 -12.72 -5.83 -6.24
CA THR A 32 -12.42 -4.79 -5.25
C THR A 32 -11.28 -5.25 -4.35
N ILE A 33 -10.58 -4.28 -3.80
CA ILE A 33 -9.58 -4.52 -2.75
C ILE A 33 -9.85 -3.59 -1.59
N ARG A 34 -9.50 -4.04 -0.39
CA ARG A 34 -9.49 -3.20 0.80
C ARG A 34 -8.06 -3.11 1.31
N LEU A 35 -7.57 -1.89 1.42
CA LEU A 35 -6.31 -1.59 2.08
C LEU A 35 -6.62 -1.03 3.46
N SER A 36 -6.09 -1.68 4.48
CA SER A 36 -6.09 -1.15 5.85
C SER A 36 -4.65 -0.92 6.25
N VAL A 37 -4.32 0.29 6.67
CA VAL A 37 -2.95 0.67 6.96
C VAL A 37 -2.91 1.62 8.15
N GLY A 38 -1.90 1.46 9.00
CA GLY A 38 -1.69 2.33 10.16
C GLY A 38 -0.23 2.69 10.30
N ASN A 39 0.03 3.95 10.66
CA ASN A 39 1.36 4.39 11.02
C ASN A 39 1.55 4.12 12.52
N TRP A 40 2.62 3.40 12.86
CA TRP A 40 2.92 3.03 14.23
C TRP A 40 3.02 4.27 15.14
N GLU A 41 2.46 4.17 16.36
CA GLU A 41 2.46 5.29 17.31
C GLU A 41 3.86 5.79 17.67
N GLY A 42 4.86 4.91 17.63
CA GLY A 42 6.25 5.26 17.90
C GLY A 42 7.02 5.78 16.70
N SER A 43 6.38 5.92 15.54
CA SER A 43 7.04 6.49 14.37
C SER A 43 7.41 7.95 14.61
N PRO A 44 8.57 8.41 14.12
CA PRO A 44 9.00 9.79 14.36
C PRO A 44 8.27 10.84 13.55
N GLY A 45 7.45 10.45 12.58
CA GLY A 45 6.75 11.41 11.74
C GLY A 45 5.75 10.77 10.80
N PRO A 46 5.12 11.57 9.94
CA PRO A 46 4.09 11.08 9.02
C PRO A 46 4.65 10.25 7.88
N VAL A 47 3.78 9.43 7.29
CA VAL A 47 4.09 8.61 6.13
C VAL A 47 3.06 8.86 5.04
N VAL A 48 3.50 8.91 3.79
CA VAL A 48 2.61 8.99 2.62
C VAL A 48 2.38 7.58 2.10
N ILE A 49 1.11 7.19 2.00
CA ILE A 49 0.71 5.94 1.40
C ILE A 49 0.26 6.23 -0.03
N ALA A 50 0.85 5.55 -1.00
CA ALA A 50 0.54 5.77 -2.41
C ALA A 50 0.21 4.43 -3.08
N ILE A 51 -0.78 4.45 -3.96
CA ILE A 51 -1.22 3.30 -4.72
C ILE A 51 -1.16 3.68 -6.19
N SER A 52 -0.42 2.91 -6.98
CA SER A 52 -0.21 3.23 -8.39
C SER A 52 -0.37 2.00 -9.27
N GLN A 53 -0.89 2.19 -10.48
CA GLN A 53 -0.91 1.15 -11.50
C GLN A 53 0.46 1.02 -12.13
N VAL A 54 0.86 -0.21 -12.43
CA VAL A 54 2.12 -0.48 -13.14
C VAL A 54 1.84 -1.32 -14.38
N ASP A 55 2.76 -1.28 -15.33
CA ASP A 55 2.59 -1.96 -16.62
C ASP A 55 3.01 -3.43 -16.62
N GLN A 56 3.78 -3.87 -15.62
CA GLN A 56 4.29 -5.24 -15.54
C GLN A 56 4.31 -5.72 -14.09
N PRO A 57 3.87 -6.95 -13.82
CA PRO A 57 3.92 -7.49 -12.48
C PRO A 57 5.34 -7.92 -12.09
N ASN A 58 5.69 -7.66 -10.83
CA ASN A 58 6.86 -8.25 -10.17
C ASN A 58 8.17 -8.10 -10.95
N THR A 59 8.36 -6.94 -11.59
CA THR A 59 9.61 -6.65 -12.29
C THR A 59 10.22 -5.36 -11.76
N PRO A 60 11.56 -5.30 -11.64
CA PRO A 60 12.23 -4.09 -11.17
C PRO A 60 12.11 -2.93 -12.17
N ASN A 61 11.73 -3.20 -13.40
CA ASN A 61 11.60 -2.21 -14.45
C ASN A 61 10.14 -1.84 -14.75
N ALA A 62 9.21 -2.19 -13.85
CA ALA A 62 7.82 -1.81 -14.02
C ALA A 62 7.67 -0.30 -14.02
N ASN A 63 6.93 0.23 -14.98
CA ASN A 63 6.64 1.65 -15.06
C ASN A 63 5.34 1.97 -14.35
N LEU A 64 5.33 3.05 -13.59
CA LEU A 64 4.11 3.58 -12.99
C LEU A 64 3.30 4.24 -14.09
N ILE A 65 2.09 3.74 -14.33
CA ILE A 65 1.20 4.26 -15.38
C ILE A 65 0.35 5.40 -14.84
N ALA A 66 -0.27 5.19 -13.68
CA ALA A 66 -1.21 6.14 -13.13
C ALA A 66 -1.28 6.01 -11.61
N SER A 67 -1.53 7.14 -10.93
CA SER A 67 -1.81 7.14 -9.50
C SER A 67 -3.27 6.77 -9.28
N VAL A 68 -3.52 5.80 -8.39
CA VAL A 68 -4.87 5.43 -7.98
C VAL A 68 -5.30 6.27 -6.79
N ASP A 69 -4.43 6.41 -5.79
CA ASP A 69 -4.71 7.20 -4.60
C ASP A 69 -3.41 7.54 -3.87
N SER A 70 -3.48 8.57 -3.05
CA SER A 70 -2.37 8.95 -2.18
C SER A 70 -2.93 9.68 -0.96
N PHE A 71 -2.45 9.33 0.22
CA PHE A 71 -2.87 9.98 1.47
C PHE A 71 -1.76 9.89 2.51
N THR A 72 -1.85 10.76 3.52
CA THR A 72 -0.84 10.88 4.57
C THR A 72 -1.40 10.44 5.91
N LEU A 73 -0.60 9.69 6.67
CA LEU A 73 -0.94 9.26 8.03
C LEU A 73 0.11 9.78 9.00
N ALA A 74 -0.32 10.54 10.00
CA ALA A 74 0.53 10.91 11.13
C ALA A 74 0.75 9.68 12.03
N PRO A 75 1.76 9.70 12.93
CA PRO A 75 1.93 8.60 13.88
C PRO A 75 0.63 8.32 14.64
N ASP A 76 0.31 7.04 14.82
CA ASP A 76 -0.92 6.55 15.46
C ASP A 76 -2.19 6.76 14.64
N GLU A 77 -2.11 7.29 13.43
CA GLU A 77 -3.26 7.35 12.52
C GLU A 77 -3.36 6.09 11.67
N SER A 78 -4.60 5.75 11.30
CA SER A 78 -4.88 4.61 10.41
C SER A 78 -5.99 4.96 9.43
N ALA A 79 -6.07 4.20 8.35
CA ALA A 79 -7.10 4.32 7.33
C ALA A 79 -7.45 2.95 6.79
N SER A 80 -8.72 2.78 6.40
CA SER A 80 -9.18 1.58 5.70
C SER A 80 -10.00 2.05 4.51
N LYS A 81 -9.54 1.70 3.30
CA LYS A 81 -10.13 2.18 2.06
C LYS A 81 -10.40 1.03 1.10
N VAL A 82 -11.50 1.13 0.39
CA VAL A 82 -11.90 0.15 -0.63
C VAL A 82 -11.73 0.79 -2.00
N TYR A 83 -11.12 0.02 -2.92
CA TYR A 83 -10.89 0.47 -4.29
C TYR A 83 -11.47 -0.53 -5.27
N GLU A 84 -12.03 -0.04 -6.38
CA GLU A 84 -12.34 -0.89 -7.52
C GLU A 84 -11.03 -1.29 -8.18
N VAL A 85 -10.89 -2.58 -8.50
CA VAL A 85 -9.70 -3.06 -9.16
C VAL A 85 -9.72 -2.62 -10.63
N PRO A 86 -8.68 -1.92 -11.07
CA PRO A 86 -8.62 -1.45 -12.46
C PRO A 86 -8.31 -2.55 -13.48
N GLY A 87 -8.18 -3.79 -13.05
CA GLY A 87 -7.91 -4.92 -13.95
C GLY A 87 -6.44 -5.10 -14.27
N GLU A 88 -5.57 -4.46 -13.52
CA GLU A 88 -4.14 -4.44 -13.78
C GLU A 88 -3.34 -4.63 -12.49
N VAL A 89 -2.03 -4.69 -12.64
CA VAL A 89 -1.12 -4.78 -11.51
C VAL A 89 -1.05 -3.44 -10.78
N VAL A 90 -1.03 -3.50 -9.47
CA VAL A 90 -0.97 -2.31 -8.63
C VAL A 90 0.18 -2.46 -7.64
N VAL A 91 0.91 -1.37 -7.44
CA VAL A 91 1.95 -1.30 -6.43
C VAL A 91 1.49 -0.38 -5.29
N PHE A 92 1.76 -0.84 -4.08
CA PHE A 92 1.44 -0.11 -2.85
C PHE A 92 2.75 0.35 -2.22
N LEU A 93 2.87 1.64 -1.97
CA LEU A 93 4.10 2.25 -1.49
C LEU A 93 3.87 3.01 -0.19
N ALA A 94 4.89 3.04 0.65
CA ALA A 94 4.90 3.89 1.84
C ALA A 94 6.18 4.71 1.83
N ASN A 95 6.06 6.02 1.86
CA ASN A 95 7.20 6.93 1.80
C ASN A 95 7.18 7.90 2.98
N PRO A 96 8.33 8.13 3.65
CA PRO A 96 8.40 9.22 4.61
C PRO A 96 8.27 10.56 3.90
N GLN A 97 7.70 11.54 4.61
CA GLN A 97 7.65 12.90 4.07
C GLN A 97 9.03 13.56 4.15
N GLN A 98 9.22 14.64 3.41
CA GLN A 98 10.45 15.42 3.41
C GLN A 98 10.51 16.33 4.66
N PRO A 99 11.66 16.40 5.35
CA PRO A 99 12.85 15.59 5.08
C PRO A 99 12.62 14.13 5.45
N PRO A 100 13.32 13.17 4.80
CA PRO A 100 13.14 11.76 5.11
C PRO A 100 13.49 11.44 6.56
N LEU A 101 12.67 10.58 7.18
CA LEU A 101 12.85 10.17 8.58
C LEU A 101 13.09 8.66 8.63
N SER A 102 14.05 8.24 9.46
CA SER A 102 14.27 6.83 9.76
C SER A 102 13.39 6.40 10.92
N GLY A 103 13.02 5.12 10.95
CA GLY A 103 12.27 4.56 12.07
C GLY A 103 10.76 4.60 11.93
N ILE A 104 10.26 5.01 10.78
CA ILE A 104 8.81 4.93 10.50
C ILE A 104 8.46 3.47 10.25
N GLN A 105 7.41 3.00 10.93
CA GLN A 105 6.90 1.64 10.77
C GLN A 105 5.40 1.67 10.48
N VAL A 106 4.97 0.81 9.59
CA VAL A 106 3.55 0.71 9.22
C VAL A 106 3.05 -0.72 9.37
N PHE A 107 1.80 -0.84 9.76
CA PHE A 107 1.03 -2.08 9.74
C PHE A 107 0.08 -2.01 8.55
N PHE A 108 -0.05 -3.08 7.79
CA PHE A 108 -1.03 -3.06 6.70
C PHE A 108 -1.57 -4.45 6.41
N THR A 109 -2.77 -4.47 5.86
CA THR A 109 -3.36 -5.66 5.23
C THR A 109 -4.01 -5.25 3.93
N ILE A 110 -3.95 -6.14 2.94
CA ILE A 110 -4.62 -5.95 1.66
C ILE A 110 -5.46 -7.18 1.39
N TYR A 111 -6.77 -7.01 1.31
CA TYR A 111 -7.72 -8.06 0.99
C TYR A 111 -8.30 -7.84 -0.40
N GLY A 112 -8.45 -8.92 -1.15
CA GLY A 112 -9.12 -8.90 -2.44
C GLY A 112 -10.48 -9.58 -2.35
N ARG A 113 -11.44 -9.09 -3.12
CA ARG A 113 -12.77 -9.67 -3.23
C ARG A 113 -13.12 -9.86 -4.69
N ALA A 114 -13.54 -11.08 -5.05
CA ALA A 114 -13.78 -11.45 -6.44
C ALA A 114 -15.22 -11.17 -6.93
N ASP A 115 -16.15 -10.92 -6.04
CA ASP A 115 -17.57 -10.69 -6.40
C ASP A 115 -18.06 -9.25 -6.17
#